data_5165967cc51225da4b77168c77d101fe
#
_entry.id   5165967cc51225da4b77168c77d101fe
#
_cell.length_a   1.000
_cell.length_b   1.000
_cell.length_c   1.000
_cell.angle_alpha   90.00
_cell.angle_beta   90.00
_cell.angle_gamma   90.00
#
_symmetry.space_group_name_H-M   'P 1'
#
loop_
_entity.id
_entity.type
_entity.pdbx_description
1 polymer ?
#
loop_
_entity_poly.entity_id
_entity_poly.type
_entity_poly.pdbx_seq_one_letter_code
_entity_poly.pdbx_strand_id
1 'polypeptide(L)'
;MKSNTWTIIKKEFARFFGDRQLLFTTVIMPGLLIYIIYSLMGTGIQSMITKGAGEVVTMRVENMPESMAPLFGAMDSSLVVVQQPVTEADIAMLEDKELNAVLVRFPEGFDEVVIGKCEVEREALPNVEIYYNSTNNAASRVYMAVSTMLGNYGRTFTVNVPQVEGQRFDQATDDSIGAMIWSKILPMLIMMMLFSGVMAIAPSSIAGEKERGTIATLLVTPMKRNELALGKIVSLSGIALLSGISSFIGIALSLPKMVGMDEGVDLGFHYTTSDYVALLLVILASVLIMASAVSLLSALAKDVKNAGTMVTPFMLVVMLAGLLPMFQDGASANLAVYLIPFYNGIEVMTAVFSHELEWTPVVVTMASDVVYTGIAVWALTRLFNSEKVMFSK
;
A
#
# COMPACT_ATOMS: atom_id res chain seq x y z
N MET A 1 31.75 38.19 8.82
CA MET A 1 31.23 37.35 9.91
C MET A 1 30.59 36.09 9.30
N LYS A 2 31.05 34.87 9.63
CA LYS A 2 30.39 33.66 9.19
C LYS A 2 29.02 33.61 9.88
N SER A 3 27.96 33.38 9.12
CA SER A 3 26.59 33.30 9.66
C SER A 3 26.56 32.20 10.73
N ASN A 4 26.10 32.53 11.95
CA ASN A 4 25.94 31.56 13.06
C ASN A 4 25.04 30.39 12.68
N THR A 5 24.08 30.64 11.77
CA THR A 5 23.21 29.61 11.17
C THR A 5 24.02 28.48 10.52
N TRP A 6 25.08 28.83 9.74
CA TRP A 6 25.94 27.83 9.10
C TRP A 6 26.70 26.97 10.09
N THR A 7 27.13 27.58 11.20
CA THR A 7 27.81 26.84 12.29
C THR A 7 26.90 25.83 12.94
N ILE A 8 25.62 26.17 13.13
CA ILE A 8 24.61 25.25 13.67
C ILE A 8 24.34 24.11 12.70
N ILE A 9 24.14 24.43 11.42
CA ILE A 9 23.93 23.42 10.38
C ILE A 9 25.09 22.43 10.37
N LYS A 10 26.32 22.92 10.36
CA LYS A 10 27.51 22.07 10.39
C LYS A 10 27.58 21.20 11.65
N LYS A 11 27.22 21.75 12.82
CA LYS A 11 27.16 21.02 14.08
C LYS A 11 26.13 19.89 14.06
N GLU A 12 24.91 20.17 13.58
CA GLU A 12 23.82 19.17 13.48
C GLU A 12 24.16 18.06 12.49
N PHE A 13 24.70 18.40 11.31
CA PHE A 13 25.18 17.39 10.36
C PHE A 13 26.35 16.56 10.93
N ALA A 14 27.32 17.21 11.56
CA ALA A 14 28.45 16.48 12.18
C ALA A 14 27.96 15.53 13.29
N ARG A 15 27.00 15.95 14.11
CA ARG A 15 26.36 15.10 15.12
C ARG A 15 25.65 13.93 14.47
N PHE A 16 24.87 14.19 13.41
CA PHE A 16 24.09 13.18 12.72
C PHE A 16 24.99 12.12 12.05
N PHE A 17 25.98 12.56 11.26
CA PHE A 17 26.91 11.66 10.57
C PHE A 17 27.92 11.00 11.53
N GLY A 18 28.14 11.57 12.70
CA GLY A 18 28.98 10.99 13.76
C GLY A 18 28.28 9.87 14.53
N ASP A 19 26.96 9.85 14.56
CA ASP A 19 26.16 8.81 15.21
C ASP A 19 25.72 7.76 14.20
N ARG A 20 26.46 6.64 14.15
CA ARG A 20 26.20 5.54 13.21
C ARG A 20 24.81 4.93 13.37
N GLN A 21 24.31 4.85 14.60
CA GLN A 21 22.98 4.29 14.88
C GLN A 21 21.91 5.23 14.34
N LEU A 22 22.02 6.51 14.59
CA LEU A 22 21.06 7.52 14.11
C LEU A 22 21.06 7.60 12.58
N LEU A 23 22.23 7.57 11.94
CA LEU A 23 22.37 7.56 10.48
C LEU A 23 21.73 6.31 9.88
N PHE A 24 22.00 5.13 10.46
CA PHE A 24 21.44 3.88 9.98
C PHE A 24 19.91 3.87 10.10
N THR A 25 19.37 4.22 11.28
CA THR A 25 17.91 4.18 11.53
C THR A 25 17.13 5.24 10.76
N THR A 26 17.76 6.37 10.43
CA THR A 26 17.07 7.48 9.78
C THR A 26 17.21 7.46 8.27
N VAL A 27 18.37 7.12 7.73
CA VAL A 27 18.62 7.19 6.28
C VAL A 27 18.54 5.80 5.66
N ILE A 28 19.25 4.80 6.23
CA ILE A 28 19.33 3.49 5.58
C ILE A 28 18.07 2.66 5.80
N MET A 29 17.58 2.61 7.05
CA MET A 29 16.44 1.75 7.42
C MET A 29 15.16 2.04 6.63
N PRO A 30 14.71 3.28 6.40
CA PRO A 30 13.49 3.50 5.64
C PRO A 30 13.54 2.94 4.22
N GLY A 31 14.61 3.23 3.48
CA GLY A 31 14.79 2.70 2.12
C GLY A 31 14.95 1.18 2.09
N LEU A 32 15.74 0.63 3.03
CA LEU A 32 15.95 -0.81 3.15
C LEU A 32 14.67 -1.56 3.52
N LEU A 33 13.88 -1.04 4.47
CA LEU A 33 12.60 -1.64 4.86
C LEU A 33 11.59 -1.59 3.72
N ILE A 34 11.48 -0.47 3.02
CA ILE A 34 10.63 -0.36 1.82
C ILE A 34 11.04 -1.41 0.79
N TYR A 35 12.33 -1.49 0.47
CA TYR A 35 12.85 -2.48 -0.47
C TYR A 35 12.52 -3.92 -0.05
N ILE A 36 12.76 -4.28 1.21
CA ILE A 36 12.50 -5.63 1.72
C ILE A 36 10.99 -5.93 1.69
N ILE A 37 10.16 -5.04 2.24
CA ILE A 37 8.72 -5.25 2.35
C ILE A 37 8.12 -5.39 0.94
N TYR A 38 8.45 -4.49 0.04
CA TYR A 38 7.89 -4.51 -1.31
C TYR A 38 8.39 -5.69 -2.14
N SER A 39 9.67 -6.05 -2.03
CA SER A 39 10.20 -7.25 -2.68
C SER A 39 9.53 -8.52 -2.15
N LEU A 40 9.31 -8.63 -0.83
CA LEU A 40 8.61 -9.77 -0.24
C LEU A 40 7.13 -9.80 -0.62
N MET A 41 6.47 -8.64 -0.70
CA MET A 41 5.07 -8.56 -1.13
C MET A 41 4.94 -9.01 -2.59
N GLY A 42 5.82 -8.54 -3.48
CA GLY A 42 5.85 -8.96 -4.88
C GLY A 42 6.02 -10.47 -5.02
N THR A 43 7.06 -11.03 -4.41
CA THR A 43 7.31 -12.49 -4.43
C THR A 43 6.23 -13.29 -3.71
N GLY A 44 5.65 -12.75 -2.64
CA GLY A 44 4.56 -13.38 -1.89
C GLY A 44 3.29 -13.51 -2.74
N ILE A 45 2.87 -12.44 -3.40
CA ILE A 45 1.69 -12.46 -4.28
C ILE A 45 1.94 -13.33 -5.50
N GLN A 46 3.11 -13.21 -6.12
CA GLN A 46 3.49 -14.08 -7.23
C GLN A 46 3.47 -15.56 -6.82
N SER A 47 3.98 -15.89 -5.62
CA SER A 47 3.92 -17.26 -5.11
C SER A 47 2.48 -17.74 -4.83
N MET A 48 1.57 -16.84 -4.45
CA MET A 48 0.15 -17.17 -4.30
C MET A 48 -0.52 -17.43 -5.64
N ILE A 49 -0.17 -16.65 -6.66
CA ILE A 49 -0.67 -16.82 -8.03
C ILE A 49 -0.11 -18.10 -8.66
N THR A 50 1.22 -18.32 -8.58
CA THR A 50 1.90 -19.45 -9.25
C THR A 50 1.80 -20.76 -8.49
N LYS A 51 1.95 -20.80 -7.17
CA LYS A 51 1.81 -22.04 -6.38
C LYS A 51 0.43 -22.62 -6.45
N GLY A 52 -0.57 -21.75 -6.60
CA GLY A 52 -1.90 -22.23 -6.82
C GLY A 52 -2.16 -22.79 -8.22
N ALA A 53 -1.41 -22.41 -9.24
CA ALA A 53 -1.59 -22.92 -10.61
C ALA A 53 -1.06 -24.35 -10.82
N GLY A 54 -0.19 -24.84 -9.92
CA GLY A 54 0.40 -26.19 -10.00
C GLY A 54 -0.13 -27.18 -8.98
N GLU A 55 -0.99 -26.78 -8.05
CA GLU A 55 -1.53 -27.69 -7.03
C GLU A 55 -2.70 -28.46 -7.61
N VAL A 56 -2.55 -29.78 -7.69
CA VAL A 56 -3.60 -30.69 -8.17
C VAL A 56 -4.71 -30.73 -7.14
N VAL A 57 -5.90 -30.25 -7.53
CA VAL A 57 -7.10 -30.33 -6.69
C VAL A 57 -7.99 -31.44 -7.23
N THR A 58 -8.41 -32.33 -6.36
CA THR A 58 -9.40 -33.36 -6.70
C THR A 58 -10.79 -32.76 -6.60
N MET A 59 -11.57 -32.82 -7.67
CA MET A 59 -12.98 -32.49 -7.65
C MET A 59 -13.80 -33.77 -7.69
N ARG A 60 -14.54 -34.05 -6.65
CA ARG A 60 -15.49 -35.17 -6.62
C ARG A 60 -16.86 -34.68 -7.06
N VAL A 61 -17.45 -35.36 -8.02
CA VAL A 61 -18.75 -34.99 -8.54
C VAL A 61 -19.72 -36.15 -8.38
N GLU A 62 -20.81 -35.90 -7.70
CA GLU A 62 -21.94 -36.83 -7.56
C GLU A 62 -23.01 -36.46 -8.59
N ASN A 63 -23.59 -37.47 -9.25
CA ASN A 63 -24.63 -37.32 -10.28
C ASN A 63 -24.21 -36.40 -11.44
N MET A 64 -23.01 -36.58 -11.99
CA MET A 64 -22.47 -35.76 -13.09
C MET A 64 -23.44 -35.74 -14.27
N PRO A 65 -24.00 -34.57 -14.66
CA PRO A 65 -24.86 -34.45 -15.83
C PRO A 65 -24.09 -34.69 -17.12
N GLU A 66 -24.69 -35.33 -18.12
CA GLU A 66 -24.07 -35.56 -19.42
C GLU A 66 -23.77 -34.23 -20.15
N SER A 67 -24.62 -33.22 -19.97
CA SER A 67 -24.44 -31.87 -20.53
C SER A 67 -23.24 -31.13 -19.96
N MET A 68 -22.85 -31.44 -18.73
CA MET A 68 -21.74 -30.75 -18.02
C MET A 68 -20.41 -31.47 -18.16
N ALA A 69 -20.39 -32.77 -18.47
CA ALA A 69 -19.17 -33.56 -18.58
C ALA A 69 -18.11 -32.97 -19.54
N PRO A 70 -18.46 -32.46 -20.74
CA PRO A 70 -17.48 -31.80 -21.62
C PRO A 70 -16.90 -30.51 -21.03
N LEU A 71 -17.70 -29.74 -20.28
CA LEU A 71 -17.28 -28.48 -19.67
C LEU A 71 -16.28 -28.70 -18.53
N PHE A 72 -16.53 -29.72 -17.70
CA PHE A 72 -15.56 -30.13 -16.66
C PHE A 72 -14.29 -30.74 -17.26
N GLY A 73 -14.39 -31.46 -18.38
CA GLY A 73 -13.26 -32.00 -19.10
C GLY A 73 -12.38 -30.94 -19.81
N ALA A 74 -12.94 -29.76 -20.07
CA ALA A 74 -12.21 -28.62 -20.66
C ALA A 74 -11.58 -27.70 -19.60
N MET A 75 -11.81 -27.94 -18.31
CA MET A 75 -11.17 -27.18 -17.23
C MET A 75 -9.67 -27.52 -17.14
N ASP A 76 -8.96 -26.70 -16.38
CA ASP A 76 -7.49 -26.77 -16.21
C ASP A 76 -6.96 -28.19 -15.96
N SER A 77 -5.85 -28.53 -16.57
CA SER A 77 -5.16 -29.83 -16.43
C SER A 77 -4.69 -30.16 -15.01
N SER A 78 -4.71 -29.17 -14.10
CA SER A 78 -4.42 -29.35 -12.67
C SER A 78 -5.64 -29.86 -11.88
N LEU A 79 -6.83 -29.96 -12.51
CA LEU A 79 -8.05 -30.45 -11.90
C LEU A 79 -8.29 -31.93 -12.23
N VAL A 80 -8.32 -32.77 -11.21
CA VAL A 80 -8.69 -34.18 -11.37
C VAL A 80 -10.16 -34.37 -11.01
N VAL A 81 -11.00 -34.57 -12.01
CA VAL A 81 -12.43 -34.82 -11.83
C VAL A 81 -12.69 -36.31 -11.58
N VAL A 82 -13.29 -36.65 -10.45
CA VAL A 82 -13.62 -38.02 -10.07
C VAL A 82 -15.13 -38.13 -9.81
N GLN A 83 -15.79 -39.02 -10.51
CA GLN A 83 -17.22 -39.28 -10.28
C GLN A 83 -17.36 -40.26 -9.08
N GLN A 84 -17.75 -39.75 -7.94
CA GLN A 84 -17.98 -40.50 -6.71
C GLN A 84 -19.08 -39.86 -5.89
N PRO A 85 -19.86 -40.65 -5.15
CA PRO A 85 -20.83 -40.10 -4.22
C PRO A 85 -20.16 -39.24 -3.16
N VAL A 86 -20.83 -38.16 -2.76
CA VAL A 86 -20.39 -37.25 -1.71
C VAL A 86 -21.06 -37.65 -0.41
N THR A 87 -20.26 -38.06 0.57
CA THR A 87 -20.75 -38.49 1.87
C THR A 87 -20.58 -37.39 2.93
N GLU A 88 -21.35 -37.49 4.03
CA GLU A 88 -21.19 -36.61 5.18
C GLU A 88 -19.79 -36.71 5.80
N ALA A 89 -19.16 -37.90 5.72
CA ALA A 89 -17.77 -38.05 6.13
C ALA A 89 -16.78 -37.27 5.30
N ASP A 90 -17.01 -37.16 3.98
CA ASP A 90 -16.16 -36.34 3.10
C ASP A 90 -16.30 -34.85 3.42
N ILE A 91 -17.50 -34.39 3.76
CA ILE A 91 -17.75 -32.97 4.15
C ILE A 91 -17.04 -32.68 5.48
N ALA A 92 -17.10 -33.60 6.46
CA ALA A 92 -16.38 -33.46 7.73
C ALA A 92 -14.84 -33.40 7.50
N MET A 93 -14.30 -34.25 6.62
CA MET A 93 -12.87 -34.23 6.26
C MET A 93 -12.42 -32.88 5.58
N LEU A 94 -13.33 -32.21 4.88
CA LEU A 94 -13.06 -30.87 4.37
C LEU A 94 -12.96 -29.83 5.49
N GLU A 95 -13.82 -29.93 6.51
CA GLU A 95 -13.82 -29.05 7.69
C GLU A 95 -12.51 -29.22 8.48
N ASP A 96 -12.08 -30.44 8.71
CA ASP A 96 -10.85 -30.80 9.42
C ASP A 96 -9.57 -30.60 8.58
N LYS A 97 -9.68 -30.15 7.32
CA LYS A 97 -8.56 -29.94 6.35
C LYS A 97 -7.78 -31.22 6.00
N GLU A 98 -8.35 -32.37 6.25
CA GLU A 98 -7.76 -33.65 5.90
C GLU A 98 -7.95 -33.99 4.41
N LEU A 99 -8.96 -33.39 3.77
CA LEU A 99 -9.27 -33.58 2.35
C LEU A 99 -9.01 -32.30 1.55
N ASN A 100 -8.08 -32.34 0.58
CA ASN A 100 -7.87 -31.26 -0.38
C ASN A 100 -8.70 -31.52 -1.65
N ALA A 101 -9.99 -31.22 -1.56
CA ALA A 101 -10.92 -31.46 -2.64
C ALA A 101 -12.02 -30.40 -2.71
N VAL A 102 -12.70 -30.34 -3.85
CA VAL A 102 -13.98 -29.66 -4.01
C VAL A 102 -15.04 -30.73 -4.29
N LEU A 103 -16.12 -30.71 -3.53
CA LEU A 103 -17.20 -31.68 -3.66
C LEU A 103 -18.38 -30.99 -4.34
N VAL A 104 -18.87 -31.55 -5.44
CA VAL A 104 -20.00 -31.04 -6.20
C VAL A 104 -21.08 -32.11 -6.27
N ARG A 105 -22.27 -31.78 -5.80
CA ARG A 105 -23.42 -32.66 -5.83
C ARG A 105 -24.48 -32.06 -6.76
N PHE A 106 -24.78 -32.75 -7.85
CA PHE A 106 -25.90 -32.43 -8.72
C PHE A 106 -27.16 -33.17 -8.27
N PRO A 107 -28.33 -32.55 -8.34
CA PRO A 107 -29.59 -33.25 -8.12
C PRO A 107 -29.85 -34.28 -9.21
N GLU A 108 -30.56 -35.35 -8.87
CA GLU A 108 -31.00 -36.36 -9.82
C GLU A 108 -31.89 -35.71 -10.91
N GLY A 109 -31.73 -36.11 -12.17
CA GLY A 109 -32.49 -35.56 -13.28
C GLY A 109 -32.16 -34.13 -13.67
N PHE A 110 -30.97 -33.62 -13.31
CA PHE A 110 -30.53 -32.23 -13.65
C PHE A 110 -30.72 -31.90 -15.14
N ASP A 111 -30.28 -32.77 -16.04
CA ASP A 111 -30.38 -32.56 -17.49
C ASP A 111 -31.84 -32.56 -17.98
N GLU A 112 -32.70 -33.36 -17.38
CA GLU A 112 -34.12 -33.39 -17.76
C GLU A 112 -34.83 -32.08 -17.43
N VAL A 113 -34.46 -31.46 -16.30
CA VAL A 113 -35.00 -30.18 -15.85
C VAL A 113 -34.41 -29.02 -16.65
N VAL A 114 -33.09 -29.02 -16.89
CA VAL A 114 -32.39 -27.89 -17.52
C VAL A 114 -32.60 -27.91 -19.05
N ILE A 115 -32.52 -29.07 -19.70
CA ILE A 115 -32.65 -29.19 -21.18
C ILE A 115 -34.12 -29.30 -21.60
N GLY A 116 -34.99 -29.85 -20.76
CA GLY A 116 -36.35 -30.22 -21.12
C GLY A 116 -37.43 -29.14 -20.97
N LYS A 117 -37.18 -28.03 -20.26
CA LYS A 117 -38.24 -27.03 -19.94
C LYS A 117 -37.73 -25.60 -19.95
N CYS A 118 -38.19 -24.84 -20.95
CA CYS A 118 -38.03 -23.38 -20.99
C CYS A 118 -38.93 -22.60 -20.02
N GLU A 119 -39.86 -23.23 -19.33
CA GLU A 119 -40.85 -22.62 -18.42
C GLU A 119 -40.84 -23.32 -17.07
N VAL A 120 -39.76 -23.12 -16.29
CA VAL A 120 -39.72 -23.55 -14.89
C VAL A 120 -39.82 -22.32 -14.00
N GLU A 121 -40.75 -22.31 -13.05
CA GLU A 121 -40.83 -21.31 -12.01
C GLU A 121 -39.49 -21.27 -11.23
N ARG A 122 -39.06 -20.08 -10.84
CA ARG A 122 -37.74 -19.86 -10.19
C ARG A 122 -37.51 -20.73 -8.95
N GLU A 123 -38.58 -21.16 -8.29
CA GLU A 123 -38.55 -22.04 -7.10
C GLU A 123 -38.29 -23.52 -7.43
N ALA A 124 -38.43 -23.93 -8.71
CA ALA A 124 -38.24 -25.30 -9.17
C ALA A 124 -36.90 -25.51 -9.91
N LEU A 125 -35.99 -24.52 -9.87
CA LEU A 125 -34.67 -24.68 -10.46
C LEU A 125 -33.83 -25.66 -9.63
N PRO A 126 -33.05 -26.56 -10.27
CA PRO A 126 -32.22 -27.51 -9.56
C PRO A 126 -31.08 -26.82 -8.80
N ASN A 127 -30.94 -27.12 -7.52
CA ASN A 127 -29.86 -26.62 -6.68
C ASN A 127 -28.64 -27.52 -6.82
N VAL A 128 -27.50 -26.95 -7.19
CA VAL A 128 -26.20 -27.63 -7.18
C VAL A 128 -25.47 -27.27 -5.90
N GLU A 129 -25.11 -28.27 -5.11
CA GLU A 129 -24.38 -28.06 -3.87
C GLU A 129 -22.89 -28.16 -4.13
N ILE A 130 -22.12 -27.17 -3.65
CA ILE A 130 -20.67 -27.13 -3.80
C ILE A 130 -20.04 -26.93 -2.41
N TYR A 131 -19.34 -27.95 -1.92
CA TYR A 131 -18.63 -27.89 -0.64
C TYR A 131 -17.13 -27.74 -0.88
N TYR A 132 -16.52 -26.78 -0.21
CA TYR A 132 -15.08 -26.52 -0.28
C TYR A 132 -14.59 -25.87 1.00
N ASN A 133 -13.28 -25.92 1.25
CA ASN A 133 -12.67 -25.21 2.36
C ASN A 133 -12.05 -23.89 1.86
N SER A 134 -12.61 -22.76 2.24
CA SER A 134 -12.17 -21.42 1.79
C SER A 134 -10.77 -21.02 2.30
N THR A 135 -10.24 -21.70 3.31
CA THR A 135 -8.86 -21.49 3.78
C THR A 135 -7.82 -22.13 2.86
N ASN A 136 -8.25 -22.97 1.92
CA ASN A 136 -7.42 -23.54 0.87
C ASN A 136 -7.58 -22.73 -0.43
N ASN A 137 -6.51 -22.03 -0.82
CA ASN A 137 -6.53 -21.16 -1.99
C ASN A 137 -6.79 -21.93 -3.30
N ALA A 138 -6.30 -23.16 -3.43
CA ALA A 138 -6.51 -23.96 -4.62
C ALA A 138 -7.98 -24.42 -4.73
N ALA A 139 -8.60 -24.88 -3.64
CA ALA A 139 -10.01 -25.24 -3.58
C ALA A 139 -10.92 -24.03 -3.83
N SER A 140 -10.58 -22.85 -3.29
CA SER A 140 -11.34 -21.61 -3.52
C SER A 140 -11.35 -21.19 -4.99
N ARG A 141 -10.25 -21.38 -5.72
CA ARG A 141 -10.20 -21.08 -7.17
C ARG A 141 -11.04 -22.05 -7.97
N VAL A 142 -10.97 -23.35 -7.66
CA VAL A 142 -11.81 -24.35 -8.31
C VAL A 142 -13.29 -24.06 -8.04
N TYR A 143 -13.66 -23.69 -6.80
CA TYR A 143 -15.00 -23.24 -6.46
C TYR A 143 -15.45 -22.04 -7.32
N MET A 144 -14.63 -21.00 -7.42
CA MET A 144 -14.95 -19.83 -8.24
C MET A 144 -15.12 -20.18 -9.72
N ALA A 145 -14.24 -21.04 -10.25
CA ALA A 145 -14.32 -21.49 -11.64
C ALA A 145 -15.61 -22.30 -11.90
N VAL A 146 -15.93 -23.27 -11.03
CA VAL A 146 -17.15 -24.09 -11.12
C VAL A 146 -18.41 -23.24 -10.94
N SER A 147 -18.42 -22.36 -9.95
CA SER A 147 -19.54 -21.43 -9.69
C SER A 147 -19.79 -20.50 -10.86
N THR A 148 -18.72 -19.93 -11.47
CA THR A 148 -18.82 -19.10 -12.66
C THR A 148 -19.32 -19.89 -13.87
N MET A 149 -18.81 -21.11 -14.07
CA MET A 149 -19.22 -22.01 -15.15
C MET A 149 -20.72 -22.38 -15.03
N LEU A 150 -21.16 -22.76 -13.83
CA LEU A 150 -22.59 -23.07 -13.57
C LEU A 150 -23.47 -21.83 -13.75
N GLY A 151 -23.01 -20.66 -13.27
CA GLY A 151 -23.71 -19.39 -13.47
C GLY A 151 -23.83 -19.01 -14.94
N ASN A 152 -22.79 -19.22 -15.74
CA ASN A 152 -22.82 -19.00 -17.18
C ASN A 152 -23.70 -20.01 -17.89
N TYR A 153 -23.65 -21.28 -17.48
CA TYR A 153 -24.52 -22.31 -18.01
C TYR A 153 -26.00 -21.98 -17.76
N GLY A 154 -26.37 -21.62 -16.54
CA GLY A 154 -27.72 -21.19 -16.20
C GLY A 154 -28.18 -19.94 -16.98
N ARG A 155 -27.30 -19.02 -17.33
CA ARG A 155 -27.59 -17.83 -18.14
C ARG A 155 -27.80 -18.14 -19.64
N THR A 156 -27.21 -19.20 -20.13
CA THR A 156 -27.32 -19.61 -21.53
C THR A 156 -28.78 -19.85 -21.98
N PHE A 157 -29.66 -20.17 -21.05
CA PHE A 157 -31.07 -20.42 -21.31
C PHE A 157 -31.99 -19.18 -21.16
N THR A 158 -31.49 -18.09 -20.57
CA THR A 158 -32.27 -16.88 -20.29
C THR A 158 -31.81 -15.66 -21.07
N VAL A 159 -30.51 -15.52 -21.33
CA VAL A 159 -29.94 -14.42 -22.11
C VAL A 159 -28.70 -14.95 -22.84
N ASN A 160 -28.68 -14.77 -24.14
CA ASN A 160 -27.51 -15.08 -24.94
C ASN A 160 -26.48 -13.97 -24.75
N VAL A 161 -25.48 -14.20 -23.86
CA VAL A 161 -24.28 -13.37 -23.82
C VAL A 161 -23.31 -14.00 -24.82
N PRO A 162 -23.13 -13.42 -26.03
CA PRO A 162 -22.27 -14.02 -27.03
C PRO A 162 -20.83 -14.00 -26.52
N GLN A 163 -20.30 -15.17 -26.22
CA GLN A 163 -18.86 -15.36 -26.08
C GLN A 163 -18.33 -15.67 -27.49
N VAL A 164 -17.80 -14.66 -28.14
CA VAL A 164 -17.12 -14.83 -29.41
C VAL A 164 -15.69 -15.28 -29.09
N GLU A 165 -15.30 -16.45 -29.59
CA GLU A 165 -13.97 -17.00 -29.42
C GLU A 165 -12.93 -15.99 -29.94
N GLY A 166 -11.99 -15.58 -29.08
CA GLY A 166 -10.99 -14.53 -29.38
C GLY A 166 -11.42 -13.09 -29.06
N GLN A 167 -12.64 -12.84 -28.58
CA GLN A 167 -13.08 -11.53 -28.15
C GLN A 167 -13.04 -11.43 -26.62
N ARG A 168 -12.18 -10.56 -26.11
CA ARG A 168 -12.03 -10.30 -24.68
C ARG A 168 -13.09 -9.26 -24.26
N PHE A 169 -14.13 -9.68 -23.54
CA PHE A 169 -15.18 -8.77 -23.04
C PHE A 169 -14.73 -8.03 -21.78
N ASP A 170 -13.93 -8.68 -20.94
CA ASP A 170 -13.22 -8.01 -19.86
C ASP A 170 -11.98 -7.34 -20.46
N GLN A 171 -12.00 -6.02 -20.49
CA GLN A 171 -10.90 -5.20 -20.98
C GLN A 171 -9.84 -4.94 -19.91
N ALA A 172 -10.10 -5.38 -18.66
CA ALA A 172 -9.10 -5.31 -17.62
C ALA A 172 -7.92 -6.23 -17.97
N THR A 173 -6.73 -5.66 -18.05
CA THR A 173 -5.50 -6.45 -18.16
C THR A 173 -5.08 -6.91 -16.77
N ASP A 174 -4.31 -7.99 -16.67
CA ASP A 174 -3.75 -8.42 -15.38
C ASP A 174 -2.95 -7.29 -14.73
N ASP A 175 -2.37 -6.42 -15.54
CA ASP A 175 -1.68 -5.20 -15.17
C ASP A 175 -2.60 -4.21 -14.47
N SER A 176 -3.78 -3.95 -15.02
CA SER A 176 -4.75 -3.01 -14.44
C SER A 176 -5.27 -3.50 -13.09
N ILE A 177 -5.44 -4.82 -12.91
CA ILE A 177 -5.84 -5.42 -11.63
C ILE A 177 -4.73 -5.27 -10.58
N GLY A 178 -3.49 -5.54 -10.96
CA GLY A 178 -2.34 -5.32 -10.09
C GLY A 178 -2.18 -3.85 -9.72
N ALA A 179 -2.22 -2.92 -10.69
CA ALA A 179 -2.15 -1.48 -10.45
C ALA A 179 -3.25 -1.02 -9.49
N MET A 180 -4.47 -1.51 -9.64
CA MET A 180 -5.58 -1.20 -8.74
C MET A 180 -5.30 -1.61 -7.29
N ILE A 181 -4.70 -2.79 -7.06
CA ILE A 181 -4.37 -3.26 -5.71
C ILE A 181 -3.22 -2.44 -5.13
N TRP A 182 -2.16 -2.23 -5.90
CA TRP A 182 -0.95 -1.57 -5.44
C TRP A 182 -1.15 -0.09 -5.19
N SER A 183 -1.90 0.60 -6.04
CA SER A 183 -2.23 2.02 -5.86
C SER A 183 -2.97 2.31 -4.54
N LYS A 184 -3.68 1.32 -4.02
CA LYS A 184 -4.42 1.44 -2.75
C LYS A 184 -3.55 1.22 -1.51
N ILE A 185 -2.49 0.44 -1.59
CA ILE A 185 -1.69 0.03 -0.42
C ILE A 185 -0.35 0.76 -0.34
N LEU A 186 0.35 0.91 -1.48
CA LEU A 186 1.70 1.44 -1.49
C LEU A 186 1.84 2.87 -0.95
N PRO A 187 0.96 3.83 -1.31
CA PRO A 187 1.07 5.20 -0.81
C PRO A 187 1.06 5.27 0.72
N MET A 188 0.18 4.49 1.36
CA MET A 188 0.09 4.42 2.81
C MET A 188 1.39 3.89 3.44
N LEU A 189 1.95 2.80 2.90
CA LEU A 189 3.18 2.20 3.41
C LEU A 189 4.37 3.15 3.25
N ILE A 190 4.47 3.83 2.11
CA ILE A 190 5.51 4.84 1.86
C ILE A 190 5.41 5.96 2.89
N MET A 191 4.23 6.55 3.07
CA MET A 191 4.02 7.64 4.02
C MET A 191 4.35 7.22 5.45
N MET A 192 4.01 6.00 5.86
CA MET A 192 4.34 5.46 7.17
C MET A 192 5.87 5.33 7.36
N MET A 193 6.59 4.87 6.34
CA MET A 193 8.05 4.72 6.39
C MET A 193 8.75 6.09 6.41
N LEU A 194 8.29 7.05 5.60
CA LEU A 194 8.80 8.42 5.61
C LEU A 194 8.59 9.07 6.99
N PHE A 195 7.41 8.88 7.57
CA PHE A 195 7.10 9.39 8.90
C PHE A 195 8.02 8.79 9.98
N SER A 196 8.27 7.49 9.93
CA SER A 196 9.19 6.79 10.85
C SER A 196 10.61 7.38 10.80
N GLY A 197 11.12 7.69 9.60
CA GLY A 197 12.41 8.32 9.42
C GLY A 197 12.48 9.71 10.06
N VAL A 198 11.46 10.52 9.91
CA VAL A 198 11.37 11.87 10.52
C VAL A 198 11.26 11.79 12.05
N MET A 199 10.46 10.83 12.55
CA MET A 199 10.30 10.58 13.99
C MET A 199 11.60 10.24 14.71
N ALA A 200 12.55 9.60 14.04
CA ALA A 200 13.84 9.25 14.62
C ALA A 200 14.71 10.48 14.93
N ILE A 201 14.54 11.58 14.18
CA ILE A 201 15.46 12.72 14.22
C ILE A 201 14.89 13.94 14.94
N ALA A 202 13.68 14.38 14.54
CA ALA A 202 13.16 15.68 14.96
C ALA A 202 12.97 15.79 16.47
N PRO A 203 12.40 14.80 17.18
CA PRO A 203 12.28 14.82 18.63
C PRO A 203 13.64 14.90 19.34
N SER A 204 14.62 14.11 18.91
CA SER A 204 15.95 14.05 19.52
C SER A 204 16.74 15.35 19.31
N SER A 205 16.55 16.04 18.20
CA SER A 205 17.23 17.30 17.88
C SER A 205 16.65 18.50 18.60
N ILE A 206 15.33 18.56 18.84
CA ILE A 206 14.67 19.73 19.44
C ILE A 206 14.34 19.45 20.91
N ALA A 207 13.45 18.49 21.18
CA ALA A 207 13.05 18.17 22.55
C ALA A 207 14.23 17.60 23.37
N GLY A 208 15.11 16.80 22.75
CA GLY A 208 16.29 16.26 23.43
C GLY A 208 17.31 17.32 23.84
N GLU A 209 17.43 18.45 23.16
CA GLU A 209 18.26 19.56 23.63
C GLU A 209 17.61 20.34 24.76
N LYS A 210 16.27 20.43 24.80
CA LYS A 210 15.54 20.97 25.95
C LYS A 210 15.75 20.11 27.18
N GLU A 211 15.56 18.81 27.05
CA GLU A 211 15.72 17.81 28.12
C GLU A 211 17.12 17.85 28.73
N ARG A 212 18.16 17.94 27.90
CA ARG A 212 19.57 18.05 28.36
C ARG A 212 19.95 19.45 28.84
N GLY A 213 19.07 20.43 28.75
CA GLY A 213 19.38 21.82 29.13
C GLY A 213 20.36 22.54 28.19
N THR A 214 20.83 21.89 27.13
CA THR A 214 21.78 22.45 26.16
C THR A 214 21.23 23.62 25.37
N ILE A 215 19.90 23.68 25.23
CA ILE A 215 19.24 24.81 24.60
C ILE A 215 19.43 26.11 25.39
N ALA A 216 19.42 26.05 26.73
CA ALA A 216 19.66 27.18 27.59
C ALA A 216 21.09 27.74 27.38
N THR A 217 22.11 26.86 27.26
CA THR A 217 23.50 27.25 26.99
C THR A 217 23.60 27.94 25.60
N LEU A 218 22.88 27.45 24.59
CA LEU A 218 22.88 28.06 23.27
C LEU A 218 22.21 29.45 23.27
N LEU A 219 21.15 29.63 24.06
CA LEU A 219 20.43 30.90 24.17
C LEU A 219 21.19 32.02 24.95
N VAL A 220 22.17 31.64 25.77
CA VAL A 220 23.05 32.59 26.48
C VAL A 220 24.21 33.07 25.57
N THR A 221 24.48 32.37 24.45
CA THR A 221 25.47 32.83 23.47
C THR A 221 24.98 34.08 22.72
N PRO A 222 25.88 34.96 22.22
CA PRO A 222 25.51 36.19 21.50
C PRO A 222 25.01 35.88 20.09
N MET A 223 24.06 34.95 19.97
CA MET A 223 23.45 34.49 18.72
C MET A 223 21.98 34.87 18.68
N LYS A 224 21.49 35.28 17.52
CA LYS A 224 20.07 35.56 17.34
C LYS A 224 19.26 34.25 17.39
N ARG A 225 18.16 34.23 18.17
CA ARG A 225 17.30 33.05 18.28
C ARG A 225 16.74 32.55 16.94
N ASN A 226 16.51 33.47 15.99
CA ASN A 226 16.11 33.14 14.61
C ASN A 226 17.22 32.39 13.86
N GLU A 227 18.52 32.70 14.11
CA GLU A 227 19.63 31.98 13.49
C GLU A 227 19.73 30.55 14.01
N LEU A 228 19.42 30.32 15.30
CA LEU A 228 19.32 29.00 15.89
C LEU A 228 18.16 28.18 15.30
N ALA A 229 16.97 28.79 15.24
CA ALA A 229 15.77 28.16 14.68
C ALA A 229 16.00 27.75 13.22
N LEU A 230 16.45 28.69 12.38
CA LEU A 230 16.72 28.42 10.97
C LEU A 230 17.83 27.37 10.78
N GLY A 231 18.88 27.42 11.58
CA GLY A 231 19.96 26.43 11.51
C GLY A 231 19.47 25.01 11.80
N LYS A 232 18.60 24.84 12.81
CA LYS A 232 17.99 23.55 13.13
C LYS A 232 17.02 23.08 12.06
N ILE A 233 16.13 23.94 11.60
CA ILE A 233 15.15 23.59 10.56
C ILE A 233 15.86 23.12 9.30
N VAL A 234 16.82 23.92 8.80
CA VAL A 234 17.55 23.59 7.57
C VAL A 234 18.32 22.27 7.71
N SER A 235 18.96 22.03 8.85
CA SER A 235 19.68 20.78 9.06
C SER A 235 18.74 19.57 9.16
N LEU A 236 17.63 19.68 9.91
CA LEU A 236 16.62 18.62 10.00
C LEU A 236 15.97 18.32 8.65
N SER A 237 15.61 19.37 7.91
CA SER A 237 15.07 19.21 6.55
C SER A 237 16.08 18.53 5.61
N GLY A 238 17.36 18.92 5.68
CA GLY A 238 18.41 18.29 4.87
C GLY A 238 18.59 16.79 5.20
N ILE A 239 18.58 16.44 6.49
CA ILE A 239 18.67 15.02 6.91
C ILE A 239 17.41 14.26 6.51
N ALA A 240 16.22 14.87 6.66
CA ALA A 240 14.96 14.28 6.25
C ALA A 240 14.92 14.05 4.72
N LEU A 241 15.44 14.96 3.92
CA LEU A 241 15.59 14.78 2.46
C LEU A 241 16.49 13.59 2.11
N LEU A 242 17.57 13.35 2.85
CA LEU A 242 18.41 12.16 2.67
C LEU A 242 17.62 10.87 2.95
N SER A 243 16.77 10.88 3.99
CA SER A 243 15.85 9.78 4.26
C SER A 243 14.84 9.57 3.12
N GLY A 244 14.28 10.66 2.60
CA GLY A 244 13.38 10.61 1.44
C GLY A 244 14.02 10.03 0.18
N ILE A 245 15.26 10.44 -0.12
CA ILE A 245 16.03 9.90 -1.25
C ILE A 245 16.30 8.40 -1.04
N SER A 246 16.68 7.98 0.16
CA SER A 246 16.88 6.57 0.48
C SER A 246 15.58 5.76 0.30
N SER A 247 14.46 6.30 0.75
CA SER A 247 13.14 5.67 0.58
C SER A 247 12.77 5.56 -0.90
N PHE A 248 13.00 6.61 -1.68
CA PHE A 248 12.81 6.57 -3.14
C PHE A 248 13.67 5.51 -3.82
N ILE A 249 14.95 5.38 -3.45
CA ILE A 249 15.83 4.33 -3.97
C ILE A 249 15.27 2.94 -3.62
N GLY A 250 14.78 2.76 -2.39
CA GLY A 250 14.13 1.53 -1.95
C GLY A 250 12.93 1.16 -2.83
N ILE A 251 12.07 2.13 -3.14
CA ILE A 251 10.91 1.96 -4.03
C ILE A 251 11.39 1.64 -5.45
N ALA A 252 12.27 2.45 -6.02
CA ALA A 252 12.73 2.30 -7.39
C ALA A 252 13.38 0.93 -7.66
N LEU A 253 14.07 0.36 -6.66
CA LEU A 253 14.68 -0.97 -6.75
C LEU A 253 13.68 -2.12 -6.51
N SER A 254 12.58 -1.86 -5.79
CA SER A 254 11.57 -2.87 -5.48
C SER A 254 10.47 -2.96 -6.53
N LEU A 255 10.12 -1.86 -7.20
CA LEU A 255 9.07 -1.83 -8.21
C LEU A 255 9.23 -2.89 -9.31
N PRO A 256 10.40 -3.08 -9.95
CA PRO A 256 10.57 -4.12 -10.96
C PRO A 256 10.30 -5.54 -10.44
N LYS A 257 10.66 -5.80 -9.16
CA LYS A 257 10.43 -7.10 -8.52
C LYS A 257 8.97 -7.35 -8.18
N MET A 258 8.24 -6.30 -7.82
CA MET A 258 6.80 -6.38 -7.59
C MET A 258 6.04 -6.75 -8.87
N VAL A 259 6.57 -6.33 -9.99
CA VAL A 259 5.99 -6.49 -11.33
C VAL A 259 6.39 -7.83 -11.99
N GLY A 260 7.21 -8.65 -11.32
CA GLY A 260 7.60 -9.97 -11.83
C GLY A 260 8.61 -9.96 -12.99
N MET A 261 9.22 -8.81 -13.31
CA MET A 261 10.19 -8.71 -14.41
C MET A 261 11.42 -9.60 -14.24
N ASP A 262 11.76 -9.98 -12.99
CA ASP A 262 12.94 -10.84 -12.71
C ASP A 262 12.73 -12.32 -13.06
N GLU A 263 11.48 -12.80 -13.26
CA GLU A 263 11.17 -14.23 -13.48
C GLU A 263 10.52 -14.53 -14.85
N GLY A 264 10.54 -13.57 -15.77
CA GLY A 264 10.03 -13.77 -17.14
C GLY A 264 8.50 -13.78 -17.26
N VAL A 265 7.79 -13.44 -16.18
CA VAL A 265 6.36 -13.15 -16.20
C VAL A 265 6.23 -11.63 -16.36
N ASP A 266 5.97 -11.18 -17.58
CA ASP A 266 5.69 -9.77 -17.84
C ASP A 266 4.26 -9.48 -17.38
N LEU A 267 4.13 -8.88 -16.19
CA LEU A 267 2.86 -8.41 -15.67
C LEU A 267 2.49 -7.02 -16.24
N GLY A 268 3.21 -6.54 -17.27
CA GLY A 268 2.89 -5.36 -18.07
C GLY A 268 3.11 -4.00 -17.39
N PHE A 269 3.55 -3.97 -16.13
CA PHE A 269 3.74 -2.72 -15.39
C PHE A 269 5.00 -1.98 -15.86
N HIS A 270 4.85 -1.07 -16.78
CA HIS A 270 5.94 -0.22 -17.22
C HIS A 270 5.80 1.18 -16.63
N TYR A 271 6.46 1.42 -15.50
CA TYR A 271 6.60 2.78 -14.98
C TYR A 271 7.56 3.58 -15.86
N THR A 272 7.11 4.74 -16.29
CA THR A 272 7.90 5.66 -17.13
C THR A 272 8.88 6.47 -16.29
N THR A 273 9.87 7.07 -16.93
CA THR A 273 10.76 8.03 -16.25
C THR A 273 9.97 9.16 -15.59
N SER A 274 8.84 9.56 -16.18
CA SER A 274 7.92 10.58 -15.64
C SER A 274 7.37 10.16 -14.28
N ASP A 275 6.98 8.90 -14.11
CA ASP A 275 6.43 8.36 -12.87
C ASP A 275 7.48 8.36 -11.74
N TYR A 276 8.71 7.96 -12.05
CA TYR A 276 9.81 8.02 -11.08
C TYR A 276 10.16 9.44 -10.67
N VAL A 277 10.13 10.40 -11.61
CA VAL A 277 10.37 11.81 -11.30
C VAL A 277 9.25 12.37 -10.41
N ALA A 278 7.99 12.08 -10.72
CA ALA A 278 6.86 12.49 -9.91
C ALA A 278 6.93 11.91 -8.49
N LEU A 279 7.23 10.61 -8.35
CA LEU A 279 7.43 9.95 -7.06
C LEU A 279 8.54 10.60 -6.25
N LEU A 280 9.70 10.86 -6.86
CA LEU A 280 10.82 11.52 -6.19
C LEU A 280 10.40 12.89 -5.65
N LEU A 281 9.79 13.72 -6.50
CA LEU A 281 9.38 15.07 -6.14
C LEU A 281 8.37 15.08 -5.00
N VAL A 282 7.36 14.21 -5.07
CA VAL A 282 6.31 14.11 -4.04
C VAL A 282 6.86 13.54 -2.73
N ILE A 283 7.73 12.54 -2.78
CA ILE A 283 8.40 12.01 -1.58
C ILE A 283 9.22 13.12 -0.90
N LEU A 284 9.99 13.89 -1.65
CA LEU A 284 10.79 14.98 -1.08
C LEU A 284 9.91 16.08 -0.48
N ALA A 285 8.81 16.46 -1.14
CA ALA A 285 7.85 17.43 -0.62
C ALA A 285 7.17 16.93 0.66
N SER A 286 6.68 15.69 0.66
CA SER A 286 6.04 15.05 1.81
C SER A 286 6.98 14.94 3.02
N VAL A 287 8.24 14.62 2.80
CA VAL A 287 9.25 14.57 3.89
C VAL A 287 9.50 15.96 4.49
N LEU A 288 9.54 17.01 3.68
CA LEU A 288 9.75 18.38 4.17
C LEU A 288 8.58 18.85 5.04
N ILE A 289 7.35 18.64 4.61
CA ILE A 289 6.17 18.99 5.41
C ILE A 289 6.09 18.16 6.69
N MET A 290 6.39 16.85 6.65
CA MET A 290 6.45 15.98 7.83
C MET A 290 7.53 16.44 8.81
N ALA A 291 8.74 16.71 8.33
CA ALA A 291 9.84 17.17 9.17
C ALA A 291 9.52 18.50 9.87
N SER A 292 8.89 19.43 9.17
CA SER A 292 8.48 20.71 9.74
C SER A 292 7.37 20.57 10.77
N ALA A 293 6.36 19.72 10.51
CA ALA A 293 5.26 19.46 11.44
C ALA A 293 5.74 18.74 12.71
N VAL A 294 6.55 17.67 12.58
CA VAL A 294 7.11 16.94 13.72
C VAL A 294 8.06 17.83 14.53
N SER A 295 8.84 18.70 13.86
CA SER A 295 9.69 19.68 14.54
C SER A 295 8.88 20.69 15.36
N LEU A 296 7.76 21.15 14.82
CA LEU A 296 6.84 22.05 15.52
C LEU A 296 6.26 21.41 16.79
N LEU A 297 5.77 20.17 16.70
CA LEU A 297 5.26 19.40 17.84
C LEU A 297 6.38 19.13 18.88
N SER A 298 7.59 18.80 18.41
CA SER A 298 8.75 18.57 19.26
C SER A 298 9.19 19.82 20.01
N ALA A 299 9.02 21.01 19.44
CA ALA A 299 9.33 22.26 20.10
C ALA A 299 8.34 22.59 21.23
N LEU A 300 7.12 22.10 21.17
CA LEU A 300 6.12 22.24 22.26
C LEU A 300 6.36 21.24 23.40
N ALA A 301 7.02 20.12 23.12
CA ALA A 301 7.29 19.08 24.11
C ALA A 301 8.38 19.49 25.10
N LYS A 302 8.36 18.88 26.29
CA LYS A 302 9.34 19.12 27.37
C LYS A 302 10.59 18.22 27.22
N ASP A 303 10.40 17.00 26.81
CA ASP A 303 11.40 15.96 26.65
C ASP A 303 11.11 15.10 25.41
N VAL A 304 12.03 14.20 25.06
CA VAL A 304 11.91 13.34 23.88
C VAL A 304 10.71 12.40 23.97
N LYS A 305 10.42 11.86 25.16
CA LYS A 305 9.29 10.96 25.38
C LYS A 305 7.96 11.68 25.16
N ASN A 306 7.84 12.90 25.69
CA ASN A 306 6.64 13.72 25.50
C ASN A 306 6.47 14.15 24.05
N ALA A 307 7.56 14.46 23.34
CA ALA A 307 7.52 14.71 21.90
C ALA A 307 6.97 13.52 21.14
N GLY A 308 7.44 12.31 21.43
CA GLY A 308 6.90 11.08 20.83
C GLY A 308 5.40 10.92 21.09
N THR A 309 4.95 11.15 22.33
CA THR A 309 3.53 11.08 22.69
C THR A 309 2.66 12.11 21.93
N MET A 310 3.19 13.32 21.73
CA MET A 310 2.47 14.37 20.99
C MET A 310 2.42 14.12 19.47
N VAL A 311 3.44 13.46 18.93
CA VAL A 311 3.52 13.14 17.48
C VAL A 311 2.71 11.90 17.13
N THR A 312 2.50 10.95 18.06
CA THR A 312 1.75 9.71 17.80
C THR A 312 0.31 9.95 17.28
N PRO A 313 -0.52 10.83 17.86
CA PRO A 313 -1.85 11.12 17.32
C PRO A 313 -1.79 11.70 15.91
N PHE A 314 -0.80 12.55 15.64
CA PHE A 314 -0.57 13.10 14.32
C PHE A 314 -0.22 12.02 13.29
N MET A 315 0.64 11.06 13.66
CA MET A 315 0.94 9.89 12.83
C MET A 315 -0.32 9.09 12.52
N LEU A 316 -1.19 8.86 13.51
CA LEU A 316 -2.45 8.13 13.30
C LEU A 316 -3.36 8.84 12.29
N VAL A 317 -3.44 10.17 12.32
CA VAL A 317 -4.23 10.94 11.35
C VAL A 317 -3.67 10.75 9.93
N VAL A 318 -2.34 10.82 9.75
CA VAL A 318 -1.70 10.59 8.45
C VAL A 318 -1.92 9.16 7.98
N MET A 319 -1.83 8.16 8.87
CA MET A 319 -2.13 6.76 8.53
C MET A 319 -3.59 6.57 8.11
N LEU A 320 -4.54 7.17 8.82
CA LEU A 320 -5.96 7.10 8.46
C LEU A 320 -6.23 7.76 7.10
N ALA A 321 -5.57 8.88 6.81
CA ALA A 321 -5.62 9.50 5.48
C ALA A 321 -5.08 8.55 4.40
N GLY A 322 -4.04 7.76 4.71
CA GLY A 322 -3.48 6.75 3.82
C GLY A 322 -4.41 5.57 3.51
N LEU A 323 -5.47 5.36 4.30
CA LEU A 323 -6.46 4.33 4.02
C LEU A 323 -7.55 4.81 3.03
N LEU A 324 -7.71 6.12 2.82
CA LEU A 324 -8.78 6.65 1.98
C LEU A 324 -8.73 6.14 0.53
N PRO A 325 -7.54 6.01 -0.14
CA PRO A 325 -7.47 5.45 -1.48
C PRO A 325 -8.01 4.02 -1.59
N MET A 326 -8.06 3.25 -0.48
CA MET A 326 -8.63 1.90 -0.50
C MET A 326 -10.14 1.89 -0.83
N PHE A 327 -10.82 3.01 -0.59
CA PHE A 327 -12.26 3.19 -0.82
C PHE A 327 -12.58 3.98 -2.08
N GLN A 328 -11.56 4.31 -2.89
CA GLN A 328 -11.70 5.09 -4.13
C GLN A 328 -11.29 4.24 -5.33
N ASP A 329 -11.80 4.58 -6.48
CA ASP A 329 -11.37 3.99 -7.75
C ASP A 329 -10.42 4.96 -8.46
N GLY A 330 -9.10 4.72 -8.27
CA GLY A 330 -8.04 5.59 -8.80
C GLY A 330 -7.82 6.86 -7.98
N ALA A 331 -7.07 7.81 -8.54
CA ALA A 331 -6.76 9.09 -7.92
C ALA A 331 -7.94 10.09 -8.10
N SER A 332 -8.06 11.03 -7.16
CA SER A 332 -9.14 12.01 -7.20
C SER A 332 -8.99 13.00 -8.37
N ALA A 333 -10.04 13.17 -9.15
CA ALA A 333 -10.09 14.21 -10.19
C ALA A 333 -10.27 15.64 -9.62
N ASN A 334 -10.60 15.79 -8.34
CA ASN A 334 -10.82 17.08 -7.71
C ASN A 334 -9.52 17.71 -7.23
N LEU A 335 -9.06 18.77 -7.90
CA LEU A 335 -7.83 19.50 -7.54
C LEU A 335 -7.83 20.05 -6.12
N ALA A 336 -8.98 20.29 -5.49
CA ALA A 336 -9.03 20.75 -4.11
C ALA A 336 -8.48 19.73 -3.11
N VAL A 337 -8.52 18.45 -3.44
CA VAL A 337 -7.97 17.37 -2.62
C VAL A 337 -6.45 17.47 -2.50
N TYR A 338 -5.79 17.91 -3.56
CA TYR A 338 -4.34 18.11 -3.60
C TYR A 338 -3.84 19.35 -2.82
N LEU A 339 -4.75 20.10 -2.23
CA LEU A 339 -4.43 21.16 -1.26
C LEU A 339 -4.44 20.67 0.19
N ILE A 340 -4.94 19.46 0.47
CA ILE A 340 -5.01 18.90 1.84
C ILE A 340 -3.63 18.34 2.21
N PRO A 341 -2.97 18.89 3.25
CA PRO A 341 -1.62 18.50 3.61
C PRO A 341 -1.57 17.01 4.00
N PHE A 342 -0.48 16.33 3.65
CA PHE A 342 -0.22 14.89 3.81
C PHE A 342 -1.07 13.99 2.91
N TYR A 343 -2.37 14.28 2.74
CA TYR A 343 -3.25 13.52 1.88
C TYR A 343 -2.94 13.77 0.39
N ASN A 344 -2.54 14.98 0.05
CA ASN A 344 -2.12 15.36 -1.30
C ASN A 344 -1.00 14.47 -1.86
N GLY A 345 0.02 14.18 -1.05
CA GLY A 345 1.12 13.29 -1.44
C GLY A 345 0.65 11.85 -1.65
N ILE A 346 -0.30 11.38 -0.83
CA ILE A 346 -0.91 10.05 -0.97
C ILE A 346 -1.64 9.95 -2.31
N GLU A 347 -2.47 10.95 -2.65
CA GLU A 347 -3.22 10.99 -3.91
C GLU A 347 -2.32 11.00 -5.15
N VAL A 348 -1.23 11.78 -5.14
CA VAL A 348 -0.28 11.75 -6.26
C VAL A 348 0.42 10.40 -6.37
N MET A 349 0.82 9.78 -5.25
CA MET A 349 1.39 8.43 -5.28
C MET A 349 0.37 7.41 -5.80
N THR A 350 -0.90 7.54 -5.41
CA THR A 350 -2.00 6.72 -5.95
C THR A 350 -2.11 6.88 -7.46
N ALA A 351 -2.10 8.11 -7.98
CA ALA A 351 -2.13 8.39 -9.43
C ALA A 351 -0.95 7.74 -10.18
N VAL A 352 0.26 7.81 -9.61
CA VAL A 352 1.44 7.15 -10.19
C VAL A 352 1.24 5.64 -10.24
N PHE A 353 0.82 5.02 -9.15
CA PHE A 353 0.66 3.56 -9.08
C PHE A 353 -0.54 3.03 -9.85
N SER A 354 -1.55 3.88 -10.14
CA SER A 354 -2.68 3.56 -11.01
C SER A 354 -2.40 3.81 -12.50
N HIS A 355 -1.21 4.29 -12.87
CA HIS A 355 -0.87 4.75 -14.23
C HIS A 355 -1.74 5.92 -14.74
N GLU A 356 -2.26 6.73 -13.81
CA GLU A 356 -3.11 7.90 -14.08
C GLU A 356 -2.39 9.21 -13.79
N LEU A 357 -1.06 9.25 -13.94
CA LEU A 357 -0.25 10.41 -13.61
C LEU A 357 -0.58 11.62 -14.48
N GLU A 358 -1.06 12.68 -13.85
CA GLU A 358 -1.16 14.01 -14.40
C GLU A 358 -0.21 14.97 -13.68
N TRP A 359 0.42 15.88 -14.42
CA TRP A 359 1.37 16.84 -13.83
C TRP A 359 0.71 18.00 -13.07
N THR A 360 -0.54 18.34 -13.39
CA THR A 360 -1.27 19.42 -12.69
C THR A 360 -1.44 19.12 -11.20
N PRO A 361 -1.94 17.95 -10.76
CA PRO A 361 -1.97 17.53 -9.36
C PRO A 361 -0.61 17.54 -8.68
N VAL A 362 0.44 17.10 -9.37
CA VAL A 362 1.82 17.09 -8.82
C VAL A 362 2.28 18.51 -8.47
N VAL A 363 2.10 19.46 -9.40
CA VAL A 363 2.49 20.87 -9.19
C VAL A 363 1.68 21.51 -8.07
N VAL A 364 0.37 21.25 -8.01
CA VAL A 364 -0.51 21.74 -6.93
C VAL A 364 -0.06 21.20 -5.58
N THR A 365 0.23 19.90 -5.49
CA THR A 365 0.75 19.25 -4.27
C THR A 365 2.06 19.87 -3.83
N MET A 366 3.03 20.02 -4.73
CA MET A 366 4.31 20.62 -4.40
C MET A 366 4.17 22.08 -3.93
N ALA A 367 3.33 22.85 -4.60
CA ALA A 367 3.09 24.23 -4.21
C ALA A 367 2.42 24.33 -2.82
N SER A 368 1.42 23.50 -2.55
CA SER A 368 0.74 23.44 -1.25
C SER A 368 1.70 23.02 -0.14
N ASP A 369 2.51 21.99 -0.34
CA ASP A 369 3.49 21.50 0.63
C ASP A 369 4.58 22.53 0.95
N VAL A 370 5.04 23.30 -0.03
CA VAL A 370 5.96 24.42 0.19
C VAL A 370 5.30 25.50 1.05
N VAL A 371 4.04 25.84 0.80
CA VAL A 371 3.30 26.82 1.61
C VAL A 371 3.13 26.33 3.04
N TYR A 372 2.68 25.09 3.27
CA TYR A 372 2.51 24.52 4.61
C TYR A 372 3.84 24.39 5.35
N THR A 373 4.89 23.96 4.66
CA THR A 373 6.26 23.93 5.22
C THR A 373 6.69 25.34 5.64
N GLY A 374 6.45 26.35 4.81
CA GLY A 374 6.73 27.76 5.13
C GLY A 374 5.98 28.24 6.37
N ILE A 375 4.70 27.93 6.48
CA ILE A 375 3.87 28.25 7.67
C ILE A 375 4.42 27.55 8.92
N ALA A 376 4.75 26.25 8.83
CA ALA A 376 5.30 25.49 9.95
C ALA A 376 6.67 26.03 10.40
N VAL A 377 7.55 26.39 9.46
CA VAL A 377 8.84 27.02 9.72
C VAL A 377 8.68 28.38 10.39
N TRP A 378 7.73 29.19 9.92
CA TRP A 378 7.41 30.48 10.55
C TRP A 378 6.91 30.29 11.99
N ALA A 379 5.96 29.36 12.21
CA ALA A 379 5.44 29.05 13.54
C ALA A 379 6.53 28.54 14.47
N LEU A 380 7.40 27.64 14.00
CA LEU A 380 8.52 27.10 14.75
C LEU A 380 9.50 28.20 15.15
N THR A 381 9.80 29.14 14.24
CA THR A 381 10.66 30.30 14.52
C THR A 381 10.04 31.17 15.62
N ARG A 382 8.71 31.37 15.61
CA ARG A 382 8.00 32.07 16.67
C ARG A 382 8.09 31.36 18.03
N LEU A 383 7.98 30.02 18.05
CA LEU A 383 8.12 29.22 19.26
C LEU A 383 9.53 29.32 19.87
N PHE A 384 10.58 29.32 19.03
CA PHE A 384 11.96 29.52 19.50
C PHE A 384 12.19 30.89 20.11
N ASN A 385 11.43 31.91 19.73
CA ASN A 385 11.47 33.25 20.33
C ASN A 385 10.71 33.33 21.66
N SER A 386 9.86 32.36 22.00
CA SER A 386 9.07 32.32 23.23
C SER A 386 9.86 31.70 24.37
N GLU A 387 10.23 32.48 25.37
CA GLU A 387 10.95 31.99 26.56
C GLU A 387 10.11 30.96 27.34
N LYS A 388 8.80 31.17 27.44
CA LYS A 388 7.88 30.27 28.13
C LYS A 388 7.92 28.85 27.55
N VAL A 389 8.05 28.73 26.23
CA VAL A 389 8.08 27.44 25.52
C VAL A 389 9.47 26.80 25.62
N MET A 390 10.52 27.61 25.49
CA MET A 390 11.89 27.09 25.46
C MET A 390 12.44 26.69 26.84
N PHE A 391 11.94 27.30 27.91
CA PHE A 391 12.33 27.01 29.31
C PHE A 391 11.26 26.28 30.11
N SER A 392 10.19 25.78 29.46
CA SER A 392 9.20 24.97 30.16
C SER A 392 9.81 23.66 30.64
N LYS A 393 9.93 23.53 31.97
CA LYS A 393 10.29 22.28 32.66
C LYS A 393 9.06 21.39 32.83
#